data_828ba7788e28ee46a200bccca1da904a
#
_entry.id   828ba7788e28ee46a200bccca1da904a
#
_cell.length_a   1.000
_cell.length_b   1.000
_cell.length_c   1.000
_cell.angle_alpha   90.00
_cell.angle_beta   90.00
_cell.angle_gamma   90.00
#
_symmetry.space_group_name_H-M   'P 1'
#
loop_
_entity.id
_entity.type
_entity.pdbx_description
1 polymer ?
#
loop_
_entity_poly.entity_id
_entity_poly.type
_entity_poly.pdbx_seq_one_letter_code
_entity_poly.pdbx_strand_id
1 'polypeptide(L)'
;MRFLFVHGTGVRRERHDLLFALVRDRLTARFPGAGVDSCFWGERYGATLSAQGRSVPGLSAPGAAPGPDDEEIAEWGLLVADPLCELRVLAEAGWDTAADGDPDGHAVGHPEGHPFGHPGGAPDDDGFAMPGVQSAGERVLDLLAELAELSAVPDGGEQAALLLGTGLAAGFPAALKTVSRSAEAARAGARAVGEPQARELAKALARAVTAAALASAGAEADCTGAERDRLVELITARLGGDARVPGARAAAVLGRLAMRVTTQPLLNAWRGSLTVGATPALGDILRYQARGADLRAFLHERITAEPGPTVLIGHSLGGIALVDLLALAAARGEPVPGVELLVTVGSQAPFLHELGALAGIVPGTRLPYAFPRWLNVYDRQDVLSYLAEPVFPGDPRVSDQEIASRQPFPACHSAYWKQDSLYARIEQAVAEAEIG
;
A
#
# COMPACT_ATOMS: atom_id res chain seq x y z
N MET A 1 13.98 26.87 -31.95
CA MET A 1 13.52 25.68 -31.19
C MET A 1 12.81 26.12 -29.91
N ARG A 2 11.76 25.40 -29.53
CA ARG A 2 10.98 25.64 -28.31
C ARG A 2 10.80 24.37 -27.49
N PHE A 3 10.83 24.49 -26.17
CA PHE A 3 10.42 23.44 -25.22
C PHE A 3 9.06 23.77 -24.65
N LEU A 4 8.15 22.80 -24.63
CA LEU A 4 6.86 22.94 -23.96
C LEU A 4 6.72 21.87 -22.86
N PHE A 5 6.70 22.32 -21.61
CA PHE A 5 6.58 21.48 -20.44
C PHE A 5 5.13 21.25 -20.04
N VAL A 6 4.72 19.99 -19.86
CA VAL A 6 3.39 19.56 -19.40
C VAL A 6 3.53 18.79 -18.09
N HIS A 7 3.00 19.36 -17.03
CA HIS A 7 3.12 18.81 -15.68
C HIS A 7 2.26 17.54 -15.46
N GLY A 8 2.56 16.80 -14.40
CA GLY A 8 1.84 15.58 -13.98
C GLY A 8 0.60 15.84 -13.13
N THR A 9 0.11 14.76 -12.49
CA THR A 9 -1.08 14.76 -11.62
C THR A 9 -0.86 15.58 -10.35
N GLY A 10 -1.93 16.04 -9.74
CA GLY A 10 -1.92 16.69 -8.42
C GLY A 10 -1.27 18.07 -8.38
N VAL A 11 -0.78 18.56 -9.51
CA VAL A 11 -0.06 19.84 -9.59
C VAL A 11 -1.07 20.98 -9.72
N ARG A 12 -1.03 21.92 -8.77
CA ARG A 12 -1.82 23.15 -8.76
C ARG A 12 -0.88 24.35 -8.93
N ARG A 13 -1.40 25.56 -9.10
CA ARG A 13 -0.67 26.77 -9.53
C ARG A 13 0.67 26.96 -8.83
N GLU A 14 0.67 27.07 -7.52
CA GLU A 14 1.87 27.34 -6.75
C GLU A 14 3.00 26.31 -6.98
N ARG A 15 2.63 25.04 -6.89
CA ARG A 15 3.58 23.94 -7.14
C ARG A 15 4.05 23.89 -8.60
N HIS A 16 3.15 24.20 -9.53
CA HIS A 16 3.51 24.30 -10.94
C HIS A 16 4.58 25.37 -11.18
N ASP A 17 4.37 26.56 -10.64
CA ASP A 17 5.25 27.70 -10.91
C ASP A 17 6.67 27.46 -10.35
N LEU A 18 6.77 26.84 -9.17
CA LEU A 18 8.06 26.43 -8.59
C LEU A 18 8.76 25.37 -9.46
N LEU A 19 8.02 24.33 -9.87
CA LEU A 19 8.56 23.26 -10.70
C LEU A 19 8.98 23.79 -12.08
N PHE A 20 8.13 24.58 -12.71
CA PHE A 20 8.42 25.14 -14.02
C PHE A 20 9.61 26.09 -14.00
N ALA A 21 9.76 26.92 -12.95
CA ALA A 21 10.94 27.77 -12.80
C ALA A 21 12.22 26.94 -12.82
N LEU A 22 12.27 25.83 -12.06
CA LEU A 22 13.42 24.92 -12.04
C LEU A 22 13.71 24.33 -13.43
N VAL A 23 12.68 23.80 -14.10
CA VAL A 23 12.80 23.19 -15.44
C VAL A 23 13.27 24.21 -16.46
N ARG A 24 12.66 25.39 -16.47
CA ARG A 24 13.03 26.50 -17.37
C ARG A 24 14.48 26.93 -17.18
N ASP A 25 14.90 27.15 -15.94
CA ASP A 25 16.26 27.64 -15.67
C ASP A 25 17.32 26.61 -16.12
N ARG A 26 17.07 25.33 -15.91
CA ARG A 26 17.94 24.23 -16.36
C ARG A 26 17.99 24.11 -17.88
N LEU A 27 16.82 24.18 -18.55
CA LEU A 27 16.78 24.13 -20.03
C LEU A 27 17.43 25.36 -20.66
N THR A 28 17.12 26.54 -20.15
CA THR A 28 17.69 27.79 -20.68
C THR A 28 19.22 27.82 -20.55
N ALA A 29 19.78 27.29 -19.47
CA ALA A 29 21.22 27.16 -19.28
C ALA A 29 21.89 26.27 -20.34
N ARG A 30 21.22 25.21 -20.80
CA ARG A 30 21.75 24.27 -21.80
C ARG A 30 21.41 24.63 -23.23
N PHE A 31 20.33 25.35 -23.45
CA PHE A 31 19.84 25.73 -24.76
C PHE A 31 19.67 27.26 -24.83
N PRO A 32 20.77 28.03 -24.89
CA PRO A 32 20.69 29.47 -24.98
C PRO A 32 19.93 29.92 -26.24
N GLY A 33 18.89 30.74 -26.04
CA GLY A 33 18.05 31.24 -27.13
C GLY A 33 16.86 30.37 -27.50
N ALA A 34 16.68 29.18 -26.87
CA ALA A 34 15.46 28.41 -27.03
C ALA A 34 14.32 28.99 -26.17
N GLY A 35 13.09 29.00 -26.72
CA GLY A 35 11.89 29.29 -25.93
C GLY A 35 11.60 28.14 -24.95
N VAL A 36 11.25 28.48 -23.72
CA VAL A 36 10.85 27.47 -22.72
C VAL A 36 9.53 27.90 -22.10
N ASP A 37 8.47 27.17 -22.44
CA ASP A 37 7.10 27.44 -22.02
C ASP A 37 6.51 26.28 -21.23
N SER A 38 5.42 26.54 -20.54
CA SER A 38 4.65 25.49 -19.85
C SER A 38 3.19 25.48 -20.24
N CYS A 39 2.61 24.29 -20.13
CA CYS A 39 1.20 24.08 -20.29
C CYS A 39 0.57 23.71 -18.94
N PHE A 40 0.04 24.71 -18.25
CA PHE A 40 -0.66 24.51 -16.98
C PHE A 40 -2.11 24.13 -17.18
N TRP A 41 -2.47 22.93 -16.76
CA TRP A 41 -3.80 22.37 -16.94
C TRP A 41 -4.52 22.04 -15.63
N GLY A 42 -3.80 22.02 -14.50
CA GLY A 42 -4.24 21.44 -13.23
C GLY A 42 -5.51 22.08 -12.62
N GLU A 43 -5.77 23.36 -12.83
CA GLU A 43 -6.98 24.03 -12.33
C GLU A 43 -8.21 23.73 -13.19
N ARG A 44 -8.06 23.80 -14.51
CA ARG A 44 -9.19 23.64 -15.43
C ARG A 44 -9.59 22.17 -15.64
N TYR A 45 -8.61 21.30 -15.77
CA TYR A 45 -8.81 19.89 -16.13
C TYR A 45 -8.51 18.93 -14.99
N GLY A 46 -7.95 19.40 -13.89
CA GLY A 46 -7.69 18.59 -12.70
C GLY A 46 -8.98 18.18 -12.00
N ALA A 47 -8.92 17.03 -11.30
CA ALA A 47 -10.05 16.51 -10.55
C ALA A 47 -10.36 17.39 -9.32
N THR A 48 -11.63 17.55 -9.08
CA THR A 48 -12.19 18.21 -7.89
C THR A 48 -13.39 17.42 -7.37
N LEU A 49 -13.57 17.44 -6.07
CA LEU A 49 -14.74 16.82 -5.43
C LEU A 49 -15.93 17.79 -5.52
N SER A 50 -16.77 17.65 -6.54
CA SER A 50 -17.90 18.55 -6.83
C SER A 50 -18.89 18.70 -5.67
N ALA A 51 -19.05 17.64 -4.86
CA ALA A 51 -19.91 17.63 -3.68
C ALA A 51 -19.08 17.82 -2.38
N GLN A 52 -17.87 18.38 -2.47
CA GLN A 52 -16.98 18.60 -1.30
C GLN A 52 -16.65 17.31 -0.52
N GLY A 53 -16.66 16.17 -1.18
CA GLY A 53 -16.35 14.88 -0.58
C GLY A 53 -17.49 14.24 0.22
N ARG A 54 -18.73 14.73 0.10
CA ARG A 54 -19.90 14.15 0.80
C ARG A 54 -20.14 12.66 0.54
N SER A 55 -19.56 12.12 -0.53
CA SER A 55 -19.60 10.69 -0.83
C SER A 55 -18.62 9.87 0.01
N VAL A 56 -17.70 10.53 0.75
CA VAL A 56 -16.70 9.86 1.57
C VAL A 56 -17.25 9.67 2.98
N PRO A 57 -17.52 8.44 3.43
CA PRO A 57 -17.97 8.19 4.80
C PRO A 57 -16.96 8.77 5.81
N GLY A 58 -17.46 9.44 6.85
CA GLY A 58 -16.64 10.02 7.91
C GLY A 58 -16.00 11.39 7.61
N LEU A 59 -16.02 11.88 6.35
CA LEU A 59 -15.45 13.20 6.05
C LEU A 59 -16.24 14.36 6.68
N SER A 60 -17.55 14.20 6.83
CA SER A 60 -18.45 15.21 7.42
C SER A 60 -18.47 15.22 8.95
N ALA A 61 -17.82 14.27 9.61
CA ALA A 61 -17.72 14.15 11.06
C ALA A 61 -16.24 13.97 11.46
N PRO A 62 -15.43 15.05 11.44
CA PRO A 62 -14.06 14.96 11.90
C PRO A 62 -14.03 14.73 13.42
N GLY A 63 -13.38 13.63 13.86
CA GLY A 63 -13.03 13.43 15.26
C GLY A 63 -13.88 12.47 16.07
N ALA A 64 -14.61 11.52 15.47
CA ALA A 64 -15.06 10.37 16.23
C ALA A 64 -13.84 9.56 16.70
N ALA A 65 -13.70 9.37 18.02
CA ALA A 65 -12.70 8.45 18.56
C ALA A 65 -12.94 7.05 17.97
N PRO A 66 -11.86 6.25 17.73
CA PRO A 66 -12.01 4.88 17.29
C PRO A 66 -12.96 4.10 18.19
N GLY A 67 -13.95 3.44 17.61
CA GLY A 67 -14.86 2.57 18.33
C GLY A 67 -14.26 1.17 18.56
N PRO A 68 -14.93 0.32 19.35
CA PRO A 68 -14.48 -1.07 19.56
C PRO A 68 -14.33 -1.85 18.25
N ASP A 69 -15.18 -1.60 17.27
CA ASP A 69 -15.09 -2.24 15.95
C ASP A 69 -13.82 -1.81 15.20
N ASP A 70 -13.38 -0.56 15.36
CA ASP A 70 -12.14 -0.09 14.73
C ASP A 70 -10.90 -0.74 15.34
N GLU A 71 -10.92 -1.00 16.65
CA GLU A 71 -9.84 -1.73 17.34
C GLU A 71 -9.76 -3.18 16.86
N GLU A 72 -10.91 -3.84 16.74
CA GLU A 72 -10.99 -5.22 16.24
C GLU A 72 -10.52 -5.33 14.78
N ILE A 73 -10.97 -4.42 13.91
CA ILE A 73 -10.53 -4.36 12.52
C ILE A 73 -9.00 -4.18 12.43
N ALA A 74 -8.44 -3.32 13.27
CA ALA A 74 -7.01 -3.07 13.32
C ALA A 74 -6.22 -4.29 13.76
N GLU A 75 -6.69 -4.94 14.82
CA GLU A 75 -6.10 -6.15 15.35
C GLU A 75 -6.07 -7.27 14.29
N TRP A 76 -7.18 -7.50 13.61
CA TRP A 76 -7.23 -8.47 12.52
C TRP A 76 -6.41 -8.07 11.30
N GLY A 77 -6.31 -6.78 11.00
CA GLY A 77 -5.41 -6.27 9.96
C GLY A 77 -3.94 -6.63 10.26
N LEU A 78 -3.51 -6.49 11.52
CA LEU A 78 -2.18 -6.90 11.95
C LEU A 78 -1.99 -8.42 11.87
N LEU A 79 -2.96 -9.20 12.38
CA LEU A 79 -2.90 -10.65 12.35
C LEU A 79 -2.85 -11.22 10.94
N VAL A 80 -3.60 -10.68 10.00
CA VAL A 80 -3.56 -11.13 8.59
C VAL A 80 -2.21 -10.78 7.95
N ALA A 81 -1.62 -9.63 8.29
CA ALA A 81 -0.29 -9.25 7.81
C ALA A 81 0.84 -10.09 8.44
N ASP A 82 0.71 -10.45 9.72
CA ASP A 82 1.66 -11.28 10.46
C ASP A 82 0.92 -12.23 11.41
N PRO A 83 0.50 -13.42 10.94
CA PRO A 83 -0.30 -14.36 11.72
C PRO A 83 0.32 -14.84 13.04
N LEU A 84 1.63 -14.74 13.16
CA LEU A 84 2.36 -15.20 14.36
C LEU A 84 2.68 -14.06 15.34
N CYS A 85 2.28 -12.82 15.06
CA CYS A 85 2.64 -11.66 15.88
C CYS A 85 2.13 -11.76 17.32
N GLU A 86 0.91 -12.25 17.53
CA GLU A 86 0.35 -12.48 18.86
C GLU A 86 1.13 -13.53 19.66
N LEU A 87 1.46 -14.66 19.03
CA LEU A 87 2.26 -15.70 19.63
C LEU A 87 3.66 -15.22 19.99
N ARG A 88 4.24 -14.34 19.17
CA ARG A 88 5.55 -13.72 19.46
C ARG A 88 5.47 -12.82 20.68
N VAL A 89 4.43 -12.01 20.81
CA VAL A 89 4.21 -11.16 21.99
C VAL A 89 4.07 -12.01 23.25
N LEU A 90 3.26 -13.09 23.20
CA LEU A 90 3.10 -14.02 24.33
C LEU A 90 4.40 -14.74 24.68
N ALA A 91 5.23 -15.08 23.68
CA ALA A 91 6.53 -15.70 23.89
C ALA A 91 7.56 -14.75 24.53
N GLU A 92 7.51 -13.46 24.23
CA GLU A 92 8.49 -12.46 24.68
C GLU A 92 8.07 -11.78 25.98
N ALA A 93 6.84 -11.27 26.04
CA ALA A 93 6.32 -10.51 27.17
C ALA A 93 5.86 -11.42 28.32
N GLY A 94 5.58 -12.70 28.05
CA GLY A 94 5.00 -13.61 29.02
C GLY A 94 3.50 -13.34 29.23
N TRP A 95 2.91 -14.10 30.15
CA TRP A 95 1.48 -14.03 30.47
C TRP A 95 1.15 -13.01 31.55
N ASP A 96 2.20 -12.48 32.27
CA ASP A 96 2.07 -11.60 33.43
C ASP A 96 2.18 -10.11 33.12
N THR A 97 2.10 -9.71 31.87
CA THR A 97 1.97 -8.29 31.51
C THR A 97 0.57 -7.78 31.88
N ALA A 98 0.19 -8.00 33.13
CA ALA A 98 -1.00 -7.45 33.71
C ALA A 98 -0.86 -5.93 33.79
N ALA A 99 -1.89 -5.29 33.32
CA ALA A 99 -2.19 -3.91 33.53
C ALA A 99 -2.13 -3.53 35.03
N ASP A 100 -0.97 -3.13 35.51
CA ASP A 100 -0.86 -2.20 36.63
C ASP A 100 -0.87 -0.80 36.02
N GLY A 101 -2.04 -0.32 35.78
CA GLY A 101 -2.32 1.03 35.33
C GLY A 101 -3.80 1.31 35.50
N ASP A 102 -4.26 1.35 36.76
CA ASP A 102 -5.51 2.01 37.15
C ASP A 102 -5.34 3.51 36.81
N PRO A 103 -6.08 4.04 35.83
CA PRO A 103 -6.00 5.46 35.50
C PRO A 103 -6.65 6.38 36.56
N ASP A 104 -7.30 5.81 37.58
CA ASP A 104 -7.99 6.55 38.63
C ASP A 104 -7.36 6.34 40.01
N GLY A 105 -6.04 6.31 40.11
CA GLY A 105 -5.28 6.24 41.35
C GLY A 105 -5.61 7.35 42.33
N HIS A 106 -6.67 7.18 43.10
CA HIS A 106 -6.84 7.92 44.33
C HIS A 106 -5.85 7.43 45.39
N ALA A 107 -4.73 8.14 45.50
CA ALA A 107 -3.82 8.04 46.62
C ALA A 107 -4.56 8.44 47.92
N VAL A 108 -5.05 7.46 48.64
CA VAL A 108 -5.41 7.69 50.06
C VAL A 108 -4.16 7.37 50.88
N GLY A 109 -3.46 8.43 51.23
CA GLY A 109 -2.36 8.37 52.18
C GLY A 109 -2.88 8.06 53.60
N HIS A 110 -2.30 7.05 54.23
CA HIS A 110 -2.24 6.96 55.68
C HIS A 110 -0.81 6.83 56.13
N PRO A 111 -0.33 7.70 57.00
CA PRO A 111 0.96 7.56 57.68
C PRO A 111 0.72 6.83 59.00
N GLU A 112 1.36 5.73 59.23
CA GLU A 112 1.93 5.39 60.56
C GLU A 112 2.80 4.16 60.50
N GLY A 113 4.01 4.33 60.96
CA GLY A 113 5.05 3.32 60.92
C GLY A 113 4.93 2.31 62.07
N HIS A 114 5.41 1.09 61.79
CA HIS A 114 5.93 0.19 62.80
C HIS A 114 7.28 -0.40 62.35
N PRO A 115 8.27 -0.31 63.23
CA PRO A 115 9.63 -0.82 62.93
C PRO A 115 9.79 -2.22 63.47
N PHE A 116 9.62 -3.23 62.63
CA PHE A 116 10.28 -4.55 62.82
C PHE A 116 10.14 -5.33 61.51
N GLY A 117 11.28 -5.39 60.81
CA GLY A 117 11.39 -6.16 59.62
C GLY A 117 11.42 -7.66 59.84
N HIS A 118 10.66 -8.38 59.02
CA HIS A 118 11.02 -9.73 58.62
C HIS A 118 11.22 -9.67 57.09
N PRO A 119 12.27 -10.20 56.56
CA PRO A 119 12.42 -10.41 55.14
C PRO A 119 11.57 -11.63 54.76
N GLY A 120 10.28 -11.40 54.54
CA GLY A 120 9.42 -12.36 53.89
C GLY A 120 9.56 -12.13 52.37
N GLY A 121 10.44 -12.91 51.75
CA GLY A 121 10.38 -13.02 50.29
C GLY A 121 8.99 -13.42 49.87
N ALA A 122 8.48 -12.69 48.85
CA ALA A 122 7.36 -13.20 48.08
C ALA A 122 7.70 -14.64 47.64
N PRO A 123 6.77 -15.60 47.71
CA PRO A 123 7.03 -16.88 47.14
C PRO A 123 7.20 -16.64 45.64
N ASP A 124 8.44 -16.76 45.16
CA ASP A 124 8.69 -17.11 43.79
C ASP A 124 7.93 -18.42 43.56
N ASP A 125 6.74 -18.32 42.96
CA ASP A 125 5.99 -19.47 42.44
C ASP A 125 6.73 -19.93 41.18
N ASP A 126 8.00 -20.33 41.40
CA ASP A 126 8.74 -21.20 40.51
C ASP A 126 7.97 -22.52 40.53
N GLY A 127 6.93 -22.60 39.68
CA GLY A 127 6.15 -23.80 39.46
C GLY A 127 7.12 -24.95 39.21
N PHE A 128 7.37 -25.73 40.28
CA PHE A 128 8.23 -26.88 40.24
C PHE A 128 7.65 -27.87 39.24
N ALA A 129 8.08 -27.76 37.97
CA ALA A 129 7.72 -28.71 36.93
C ALA A 129 8.24 -30.09 37.39
N MET A 130 7.37 -30.94 37.89
CA MET A 130 7.73 -32.31 38.19
C MET A 130 8.23 -32.98 36.90
N PRO A 131 9.40 -33.58 36.90
CA PRO A 131 9.94 -34.27 35.73
C PRO A 131 8.91 -35.34 35.24
N GLY A 132 8.45 -35.21 34.00
CA GLY A 132 7.52 -36.11 33.38
C GLY A 132 6.03 -35.67 33.42
N VAL A 133 5.68 -34.50 33.99
CA VAL A 133 4.32 -33.93 33.89
C VAL A 133 4.34 -32.88 32.80
N GLN A 134 3.53 -33.13 31.78
CA GLN A 134 3.32 -32.24 30.64
C GLN A 134 2.61 -30.95 31.09
N SER A 135 3.12 -29.79 30.72
CA SER A 135 2.49 -28.50 31.02
C SER A 135 1.14 -28.35 30.31
N ALA A 136 0.32 -27.44 30.81
CA ALA A 136 -0.98 -27.15 30.17
C ALA A 136 -0.81 -26.63 28.73
N GLY A 137 0.23 -25.80 28.49
CA GLY A 137 0.56 -25.31 27.16
C GLY A 137 1.05 -26.39 26.21
N GLU A 138 1.86 -27.33 26.68
CA GLU A 138 2.32 -28.46 25.85
C GLU A 138 1.14 -29.32 25.38
N ARG A 139 0.14 -29.56 26.24
CA ARG A 139 -1.10 -30.28 25.84
C ARG A 139 -1.84 -29.56 24.72
N VAL A 140 -1.93 -28.23 24.75
CA VAL A 140 -2.56 -27.44 23.68
C VAL A 140 -1.79 -27.55 22.36
N LEU A 141 -0.44 -27.53 22.44
CA LEU A 141 0.39 -27.72 21.25
C LEU A 141 0.26 -29.11 20.64
N ASP A 142 0.12 -30.15 21.46
CA ASP A 142 -0.10 -31.52 20.97
C ASP A 142 -1.46 -31.63 20.26
N LEU A 143 -2.50 -31.03 20.81
CA LEU A 143 -3.82 -30.97 20.14
C LEU A 143 -3.73 -30.22 18.80
N LEU A 144 -2.95 -29.13 18.72
CA LEU A 144 -2.75 -28.43 17.47
C LEU A 144 -1.97 -29.28 16.45
N ALA A 145 -0.96 -30.01 16.91
CA ALA A 145 -0.18 -30.91 16.07
C ALA A 145 -1.06 -32.05 15.54
N GLU A 146 -1.90 -32.65 16.38
CA GLU A 146 -2.88 -33.67 15.98
C GLU A 146 -3.84 -33.13 14.92
N LEU A 147 -4.38 -31.91 15.11
CA LEU A 147 -5.22 -31.25 14.11
C LEU A 147 -4.50 -31.03 12.79
N ALA A 148 -3.22 -30.66 12.83
CA ALA A 148 -2.41 -30.43 11.64
C ALA A 148 -2.07 -31.70 10.87
N GLU A 149 -1.93 -32.84 11.57
CA GLU A 149 -1.68 -34.16 10.95
C GLU A 149 -2.96 -34.78 10.33
N LEU A 150 -4.14 -34.48 10.87
CA LEU A 150 -5.40 -34.95 10.30
C LEU A 150 -5.64 -34.41 8.88
N SER A 151 -4.89 -33.38 8.47
CA SER A 151 -4.70 -32.85 7.08
C SER A 151 -5.97 -32.67 6.22
N ALA A 152 -7.14 -33.02 6.71
CA ALA A 152 -8.42 -32.91 6.00
C ALA A 152 -9.29 -31.84 6.71
N VAL A 153 -9.93 -31.02 5.91
CA VAL A 153 -11.13 -30.30 6.35
C VAL A 153 -12.04 -31.39 6.92
N PRO A 154 -12.53 -31.29 8.17
CA PRO A 154 -13.38 -32.32 8.75
C PRO A 154 -14.52 -32.66 7.79
N ASP A 155 -14.75 -33.96 7.51
CA ASP A 155 -15.84 -34.35 6.65
C ASP A 155 -17.17 -34.05 7.37
N GLY A 156 -17.79 -32.94 6.96
CA GLY A 156 -19.04 -32.43 7.52
C GLY A 156 -18.89 -31.62 8.81
N GLY A 157 -19.99 -31.08 9.29
CA GLY A 157 -20.06 -30.23 10.47
C GLY A 157 -19.90 -28.72 10.16
N GLU A 158 -20.10 -27.92 11.20
CA GLU A 158 -20.14 -26.46 11.10
C GLU A 158 -18.81 -25.88 10.63
N GLN A 159 -17.68 -26.38 11.12
CA GLN A 159 -16.35 -25.91 10.72
C GLN A 159 -16.08 -26.13 9.23
N ALA A 160 -16.45 -27.31 8.70
CA ALA A 160 -16.30 -27.62 7.29
C ALA A 160 -17.16 -26.69 6.41
N ALA A 161 -18.40 -26.47 6.82
CA ALA A 161 -19.32 -25.59 6.13
C ALA A 161 -18.80 -24.13 6.11
N LEU A 162 -18.27 -23.63 7.24
CA LEU A 162 -17.66 -22.31 7.32
C LEU A 162 -16.41 -22.20 6.42
N LEU A 163 -15.50 -23.16 6.47
CA LEU A 163 -14.29 -23.13 5.65
C LEU A 163 -14.60 -23.14 4.14
N LEU A 164 -15.62 -23.89 3.73
CA LEU A 164 -16.08 -23.91 2.34
C LEU A 164 -16.78 -22.60 1.96
N GLY A 165 -17.71 -22.13 2.81
CA GLY A 165 -18.47 -20.90 2.55
C GLY A 165 -17.62 -19.64 2.51
N THR A 166 -16.54 -19.60 3.27
CA THR A 166 -15.63 -18.43 3.34
C THR A 166 -14.45 -18.50 2.36
N GLY A 167 -14.31 -19.58 1.56
CA GLY A 167 -13.19 -19.77 0.65
C GLY A 167 -11.87 -20.16 1.32
N LEU A 168 -11.88 -20.45 2.63
CA LEU A 168 -10.66 -20.76 3.40
C LEU A 168 -10.25 -22.24 3.34
N ALA A 169 -11.10 -23.13 2.83
CA ALA A 169 -10.89 -24.57 2.87
C ALA A 169 -9.56 -25.03 2.24
N ALA A 170 -9.16 -24.42 1.14
CA ALA A 170 -7.93 -24.79 0.43
C ALA A 170 -6.64 -24.44 1.20
N GLY A 171 -6.63 -23.27 1.87
CA GLY A 171 -5.47 -22.77 2.62
C GLY A 171 -5.38 -23.28 4.06
N PHE A 172 -6.50 -23.73 4.64
CA PHE A 172 -6.58 -24.07 6.05
C PHE A 172 -5.62 -25.18 6.53
N PRO A 173 -5.43 -26.31 5.81
CA PRO A 173 -4.47 -27.34 6.22
C PRO A 173 -3.02 -26.82 6.24
N ALA A 174 -2.66 -25.95 5.30
CA ALA A 174 -1.34 -25.35 5.25
C ALA A 174 -1.14 -24.35 6.40
N ALA A 175 -2.17 -23.57 6.74
CA ALA A 175 -2.16 -22.65 7.88
C ALA A 175 -1.97 -23.40 9.20
N LEU A 176 -2.70 -24.50 9.44
CA LEU A 176 -2.50 -25.36 10.60
C LEU A 176 -1.05 -25.85 10.73
N LYS A 177 -0.49 -26.39 9.64
CA LYS A 177 0.90 -26.87 9.62
C LYS A 177 1.92 -25.75 9.86
N THR A 178 1.69 -24.58 9.29
CA THR A 178 2.58 -23.45 9.48
C THR A 178 2.60 -22.99 10.93
N VAL A 179 1.44 -22.82 11.54
CA VAL A 179 1.34 -22.38 12.93
C VAL A 179 1.85 -23.45 13.89
N SER A 180 1.48 -24.72 13.71
CA SER A 180 1.89 -25.82 14.61
C SER A 180 3.42 -26.02 14.64
N ARG A 181 4.12 -25.74 13.54
CA ARG A 181 5.56 -25.89 13.40
C ARG A 181 6.35 -24.62 13.71
N SER A 182 5.67 -23.52 14.06
CA SER A 182 6.33 -22.25 14.31
C SER A 182 7.09 -22.26 15.65
N ALA A 183 8.25 -21.58 15.65
CA ALA A 183 9.01 -21.40 16.88
C ALA A 183 8.28 -20.51 17.89
N GLU A 184 7.42 -19.62 17.39
CA GLU A 184 6.58 -18.73 18.20
C GLU A 184 5.54 -19.52 18.99
N ALA A 185 4.84 -20.48 18.36
CA ALA A 185 3.91 -21.36 19.03
C ALA A 185 4.61 -22.21 20.12
N ALA A 186 5.75 -22.80 19.77
CA ALA A 186 6.54 -23.60 20.73
C ALA A 186 6.96 -22.78 21.95
N ARG A 187 7.48 -21.56 21.72
CA ARG A 187 7.92 -20.67 22.82
C ARG A 187 6.73 -20.15 23.66
N ALA A 188 5.62 -19.79 23.04
CA ALA A 188 4.43 -19.37 23.76
C ALA A 188 3.85 -20.53 24.60
N GLY A 189 3.83 -21.75 24.05
CA GLY A 189 3.38 -22.96 24.76
C GLY A 189 4.25 -23.30 25.96
N ALA A 190 5.58 -23.21 25.85
CA ALA A 190 6.48 -23.46 26.95
C ALA A 190 6.28 -22.50 28.14
N ARG A 191 5.75 -21.31 27.89
CA ARG A 191 5.44 -20.31 28.93
C ARG A 191 4.02 -20.45 29.52
N ALA A 192 3.14 -21.19 28.88
CA ALA A 192 1.76 -21.41 29.33
C ALA A 192 1.70 -22.57 30.36
N VAL A 193 2.11 -22.31 31.59
CA VAL A 193 2.25 -23.35 32.62
C VAL A 193 0.89 -23.79 33.18
N GLY A 194 -0.01 -22.82 33.42
CA GLY A 194 -1.31 -23.06 34.07
C GLY A 194 -2.48 -23.14 33.08
N GLU A 195 -3.62 -23.69 33.55
CA GLU A 195 -4.85 -23.82 32.76
C GLU A 195 -5.42 -22.47 32.19
N PRO A 196 -5.37 -21.34 32.94
CA PRO A 196 -5.81 -20.06 32.37
C PRO A 196 -4.95 -19.62 31.18
N GLN A 197 -3.63 -19.79 31.30
CA GLN A 197 -2.68 -19.45 30.23
C GLN A 197 -2.84 -20.38 29.01
N ALA A 198 -3.09 -21.67 29.24
CA ALA A 198 -3.37 -22.64 28.19
C ALA A 198 -4.64 -22.29 27.39
N ARG A 199 -5.68 -21.80 28.05
CA ARG A 199 -6.91 -21.33 27.37
C ARG A 199 -6.66 -20.09 26.49
N GLU A 200 -5.87 -19.14 26.98
CA GLU A 200 -5.46 -17.97 26.20
C GLU A 200 -4.57 -18.38 25.02
N LEU A 201 -3.64 -19.32 25.23
CA LEU A 201 -2.83 -19.89 24.16
C LEU A 201 -3.67 -20.56 23.08
N ALA A 202 -4.66 -21.39 23.47
CA ALA A 202 -5.56 -22.04 22.52
C ALA A 202 -6.28 -21.02 21.63
N LYS A 203 -6.73 -19.91 22.19
CA LYS A 203 -7.37 -18.82 21.44
C LYS A 203 -6.38 -18.10 20.52
N ALA A 204 -5.18 -17.79 21.01
CA ALA A 204 -4.15 -17.13 20.19
C ALA A 204 -3.71 -18.02 19.00
N LEU A 205 -3.57 -19.33 19.22
CA LEU A 205 -3.29 -20.30 18.17
C LEU A 205 -4.43 -20.40 17.15
N ALA A 206 -5.69 -20.42 17.61
CA ALA A 206 -6.84 -20.41 16.74
C ALA A 206 -6.91 -19.14 15.87
N ARG A 207 -6.62 -18.00 16.44
CA ARG A 207 -6.53 -16.71 15.70
C ARG A 207 -5.38 -16.75 14.69
N ALA A 208 -4.21 -17.23 15.08
CA ALA A 208 -3.07 -17.36 14.18
C ALA A 208 -3.38 -18.27 12.98
N VAL A 209 -4.04 -19.40 13.19
CA VAL A 209 -4.44 -20.31 12.12
C VAL A 209 -5.47 -19.66 11.20
N THR A 210 -6.47 -19.00 11.77
CA THR A 210 -7.51 -18.28 10.97
C THR A 210 -6.89 -17.14 10.16
N ALA A 211 -6.01 -16.35 10.77
CA ALA A 211 -5.31 -15.27 10.10
C ALA A 211 -4.40 -15.77 8.97
N ALA A 212 -3.67 -16.86 9.18
CA ALA A 212 -2.84 -17.49 8.15
C ALA A 212 -3.68 -18.02 6.97
N ALA A 213 -4.87 -18.59 7.26
CA ALA A 213 -5.79 -19.03 6.21
C ALA A 213 -6.35 -17.85 5.41
N LEU A 214 -6.75 -16.77 6.09
CA LEU A 214 -7.20 -15.52 5.44
C LEU A 214 -6.10 -14.89 4.59
N ALA A 215 -4.87 -14.80 5.11
CA ALA A 215 -3.72 -14.30 4.37
C ALA A 215 -3.43 -15.13 3.10
N SER A 216 -3.57 -16.46 3.20
CA SER A 216 -3.39 -17.36 2.06
C SER A 216 -4.47 -17.22 1.00
N ALA A 217 -5.73 -17.01 1.40
CA ALA A 217 -6.85 -16.82 0.47
C ALA A 217 -6.85 -15.41 -0.15
N GLY A 218 -6.32 -14.42 0.53
CA GLY A 218 -6.24 -13.05 0.03
C GLY A 218 -7.58 -12.49 -0.43
N ALA A 219 -7.67 -12.02 -1.67
CA ALA A 219 -8.90 -11.46 -2.24
C ALA A 219 -10.00 -12.51 -2.54
N GLU A 220 -9.69 -13.79 -2.48
CA GLU A 220 -10.66 -14.89 -2.69
C GLU A 220 -11.42 -15.25 -1.41
N ALA A 221 -11.00 -14.71 -0.26
CA ALA A 221 -11.70 -14.88 1.00
C ALA A 221 -13.02 -14.08 1.00
N ASP A 222 -14.13 -14.79 1.13
CA ASP A 222 -15.47 -14.21 1.34
C ASP A 222 -15.92 -14.52 2.78
N CYS A 223 -15.30 -13.84 3.75
CA CYS A 223 -15.40 -14.10 5.17
C CYS A 223 -15.82 -12.84 5.93
N THR A 224 -16.96 -12.88 6.58
CA THR A 224 -17.42 -11.82 7.50
C THR A 224 -16.69 -11.92 8.85
N GLY A 225 -16.69 -10.82 9.63
CA GLY A 225 -16.15 -10.80 10.99
C GLY A 225 -16.80 -11.89 11.88
N ALA A 226 -18.13 -12.06 11.79
CA ALA A 226 -18.84 -13.06 12.55
C ALA A 226 -18.47 -14.51 12.18
N GLU A 227 -18.28 -14.80 10.90
CA GLU A 227 -17.83 -16.12 10.43
C GLU A 227 -16.39 -16.41 10.85
N ARG A 228 -15.52 -15.41 10.75
CA ARG A 228 -14.15 -15.46 11.24
C ARG A 228 -14.10 -15.77 12.73
N ASP A 229 -14.86 -15.05 13.54
CA ASP A 229 -14.90 -15.23 15.00
C ASP A 229 -15.46 -16.61 15.36
N ARG A 230 -16.48 -17.04 14.62
CA ARG A 230 -17.04 -18.39 14.81
C ARG A 230 -16.02 -19.49 14.47
N LEU A 231 -15.20 -19.29 13.45
CA LEU A 231 -14.12 -20.21 13.10
C LEU A 231 -13.06 -20.26 14.22
N VAL A 232 -12.68 -19.11 14.77
CA VAL A 232 -11.78 -19.03 15.93
C VAL A 232 -12.34 -19.78 17.14
N GLU A 233 -13.65 -19.60 17.45
CA GLU A 233 -14.32 -20.32 18.55
C GLU A 233 -14.24 -21.85 18.36
N LEU A 234 -14.57 -22.32 17.16
CA LEU A 234 -14.55 -23.75 16.85
C LEU A 234 -13.15 -24.36 16.96
N ILE A 235 -12.13 -23.66 16.48
CA ILE A 235 -10.74 -24.11 16.60
C ILE A 235 -10.31 -24.08 18.08
N THR A 236 -10.63 -22.99 18.80
CA THR A 236 -10.31 -22.85 20.23
C THR A 236 -10.88 -24.02 21.05
N ALA A 237 -12.15 -24.37 20.81
CA ALA A 237 -12.79 -25.49 21.48
C ALA A 237 -12.09 -26.84 21.20
N ARG A 238 -11.59 -27.04 19.98
CA ARG A 238 -10.83 -28.26 19.61
C ARG A 238 -9.44 -28.30 20.25
N LEU A 239 -8.90 -27.14 20.61
CA LEU A 239 -7.62 -27.01 21.34
C LEU A 239 -7.79 -27.05 22.87
N GLY A 240 -9.00 -27.44 23.36
CA GLY A 240 -9.29 -27.52 24.80
C GLY A 240 -9.55 -26.18 25.48
N GLY A 241 -9.66 -25.08 24.71
CA GLY A 241 -10.00 -23.77 25.23
C GLY A 241 -11.51 -23.59 25.41
N ASP A 242 -11.91 -22.67 26.30
CA ASP A 242 -13.32 -22.28 26.45
C ASP A 242 -13.59 -21.06 25.55
N ALA A 243 -14.50 -21.22 24.59
CA ALA A 243 -14.90 -20.17 23.66
C ALA A 243 -15.49 -18.91 24.34
N ARG A 244 -15.92 -19.04 25.61
CA ARG A 244 -16.60 -17.98 26.38
C ARG A 244 -15.66 -17.10 27.22
N VAL A 245 -14.38 -17.42 27.33
CA VAL A 245 -13.43 -16.58 28.08
C VAL A 245 -12.89 -15.50 27.14
N PRO A 246 -13.14 -14.22 27.43
CA PRO A 246 -12.49 -13.15 26.66
C PRO A 246 -10.97 -13.29 26.81
N GLY A 247 -10.25 -13.50 25.74
CA GLY A 247 -8.79 -13.40 25.68
C GLY A 247 -8.37 -11.92 25.86
N ALA A 248 -8.70 -11.32 27.02
CA ALA A 248 -8.68 -9.90 27.21
C ALA A 248 -7.27 -9.29 27.28
N ARG A 249 -6.24 -10.09 27.64
CA ARG A 249 -4.92 -9.54 27.94
C ARG A 249 -4.00 -9.46 26.72
N ALA A 250 -3.86 -10.53 25.97
CA ALA A 250 -3.08 -10.51 24.74
C ALA A 250 -3.75 -9.61 23.68
N ALA A 251 -5.08 -9.66 23.57
CA ALA A 251 -5.85 -8.79 22.70
C ALA A 251 -5.69 -7.31 23.05
N ALA A 252 -5.66 -6.93 24.34
CA ALA A 252 -5.47 -5.54 24.74
C ALA A 252 -4.05 -5.01 24.45
N VAL A 253 -3.02 -5.87 24.57
CA VAL A 253 -1.64 -5.51 24.18
C VAL A 253 -1.52 -5.42 22.67
N LEU A 254 -2.11 -6.38 21.95
CA LEU A 254 -2.13 -6.38 20.50
C LEU A 254 -2.95 -5.22 19.95
N GLY A 255 -4.12 -4.93 20.51
CA GLY A 255 -4.94 -3.79 20.12
C GLY A 255 -4.18 -2.48 20.26
N ARG A 256 -3.48 -2.27 21.39
CA ARG A 256 -2.62 -1.09 21.58
C ARG A 256 -1.43 -1.06 20.59
N LEU A 257 -0.83 -2.20 20.29
CA LEU A 257 0.25 -2.31 19.31
C LEU A 257 -0.30 -2.12 17.88
N ALA A 258 -1.43 -2.74 17.57
CA ALA A 258 -2.13 -2.60 16.31
C ALA A 258 -2.51 -1.15 16.04
N MET A 259 -3.07 -0.44 17.02
CA MET A 259 -3.37 1.00 16.93
C MET A 259 -2.15 1.88 16.68
N ARG A 260 -0.94 1.41 17.05
CA ARG A 260 0.32 2.14 16.81
C ARG A 260 1.00 1.76 15.49
N VAL A 261 0.77 0.56 14.99
CA VAL A 261 1.55 -0.03 13.88
C VAL A 261 0.69 -0.27 12.64
N THR A 262 -0.63 -0.51 12.80
CA THR A 262 -1.47 -0.81 11.64
C THR A 262 -2.06 0.43 11.00
N THR A 263 -2.01 0.41 9.69
CA THR A 263 -2.59 1.43 8.81
C THR A 263 -4.13 1.43 8.81
N GLN A 264 -4.81 0.39 9.31
CA GLN A 264 -6.26 0.26 9.15
C GLN A 264 -7.10 1.25 9.98
N PRO A 265 -6.89 1.46 11.29
CA PRO A 265 -7.56 2.54 12.04
C PRO A 265 -7.08 3.91 11.60
N LEU A 266 -5.78 4.03 11.28
CA LEU A 266 -5.24 5.21 10.62
C LEU A 266 -5.91 5.43 9.25
N LEU A 267 -6.12 4.39 8.45
CA LEU A 267 -6.85 4.47 7.19
C LEU A 267 -8.32 4.87 7.41
N ASN A 268 -9.00 4.38 8.45
CA ASN A 268 -10.37 4.76 8.76
C ASN A 268 -10.44 6.19 9.32
N ALA A 269 -9.58 6.54 10.27
CA ALA A 269 -9.46 7.90 10.81
C ALA A 269 -8.97 8.90 9.75
N TRP A 270 -8.10 8.45 8.84
CA TRP A 270 -7.54 9.26 7.77
C TRP A 270 -8.25 9.06 6.43
N ARG A 271 -9.28 8.21 6.34
CA ARG A 271 -10.00 7.94 5.10
C ARG A 271 -10.43 9.24 4.43
N GLY A 272 -10.98 10.19 5.20
CA GLY A 272 -11.33 11.50 4.71
C GLY A 272 -10.12 12.27 4.17
N SER A 273 -9.06 12.38 4.95
CA SER A 273 -7.84 13.11 4.57
C SER A 273 -7.05 12.38 3.47
N LEU A 274 -6.97 11.05 3.50
CA LEU A 274 -6.34 10.24 2.45
C LEU A 274 -7.11 10.34 1.13
N THR A 275 -8.44 10.25 1.17
CA THR A 275 -9.26 10.39 -0.04
C THR A 275 -9.15 11.80 -0.60
N VAL A 276 -9.24 12.83 0.22
CA VAL A 276 -9.07 14.23 -0.20
C VAL A 276 -7.63 14.47 -0.65
N GLY A 277 -6.64 13.97 0.06
CA GLY A 277 -5.22 14.09 -0.30
C GLY A 277 -4.84 13.33 -1.57
N ALA A 278 -5.40 12.14 -1.81
CA ALA A 278 -5.18 11.35 -3.01
C ALA A 278 -6.02 11.83 -4.22
N THR A 279 -7.12 12.55 -3.96
CA THR A 279 -8.04 13.02 -5.03
C THR A 279 -7.31 13.80 -6.12
N PRO A 280 -6.38 14.76 -5.84
CA PRO A 280 -5.71 15.47 -6.91
C PRO A 280 -4.87 14.55 -7.79
N ALA A 281 -4.22 13.54 -7.23
CA ALA A 281 -3.33 12.65 -8.00
C ALA A 281 -4.12 11.54 -8.72
N LEU A 282 -4.81 10.69 -7.98
CA LEU A 282 -5.59 9.58 -8.55
C LEU A 282 -6.79 10.08 -9.34
N GLY A 283 -7.47 11.11 -8.83
CA GLY A 283 -8.64 11.71 -9.49
C GLY A 283 -8.30 12.33 -10.84
N ASP A 284 -7.13 12.98 -10.98
CA ASP A 284 -6.70 13.53 -12.27
C ASP A 284 -6.53 12.41 -13.31
N ILE A 285 -5.96 11.25 -12.92
CA ILE A 285 -5.79 10.09 -13.82
C ILE A 285 -7.16 9.54 -14.24
N LEU A 286 -8.05 9.28 -13.28
CA LEU A 286 -9.40 8.75 -13.56
C LEU A 286 -10.21 9.71 -14.42
N ARG A 287 -10.14 11.01 -14.15
CA ARG A 287 -10.81 12.03 -14.95
C ARG A 287 -10.24 12.09 -16.36
N TYR A 288 -8.93 11.99 -16.52
CA TYR A 288 -8.29 11.94 -17.82
C TYR A 288 -8.75 10.73 -18.62
N GLN A 289 -8.75 9.54 -18.03
CA GLN A 289 -9.21 8.32 -18.71
C GLN A 289 -10.67 8.43 -19.16
N ALA A 290 -11.52 9.02 -18.32
CA ALA A 290 -12.94 9.16 -18.65
C ALA A 290 -13.26 10.35 -19.60
N ARG A 291 -12.48 11.44 -19.52
CA ARG A 291 -12.80 12.73 -20.17
C ARG A 291 -11.56 13.47 -20.67
N GLY A 292 -10.52 12.76 -21.10
CA GLY A 292 -9.24 13.37 -21.51
C GLY A 292 -9.28 14.14 -22.82
N ALA A 293 -10.37 14.04 -23.61
CA ALA A 293 -10.47 14.72 -24.90
C ALA A 293 -10.30 16.24 -24.79
N ASP A 294 -10.90 16.86 -23.77
CA ASP A 294 -10.83 18.32 -23.58
C ASP A 294 -9.39 18.75 -23.20
N LEU A 295 -8.68 17.97 -22.38
CA LEU A 295 -7.28 18.23 -22.06
C LEU A 295 -6.41 18.07 -23.30
N ARG A 296 -6.60 17.02 -24.10
CA ARG A 296 -5.84 16.85 -25.35
C ARG A 296 -6.09 17.97 -26.36
N ALA A 297 -7.34 18.44 -26.48
CA ALA A 297 -7.65 19.61 -27.32
C ALA A 297 -6.93 20.87 -26.85
N PHE A 298 -6.92 21.12 -25.54
CA PHE A 298 -6.20 22.24 -24.95
C PHE A 298 -4.67 22.11 -25.17
N LEU A 299 -4.10 20.92 -25.00
CA LEU A 299 -2.66 20.68 -25.27
C LEU A 299 -2.37 20.93 -26.75
N HIS A 300 -3.19 20.44 -27.66
CA HIS A 300 -3.05 20.66 -29.10
C HIS A 300 -3.03 22.17 -29.44
N GLU A 301 -3.99 22.94 -28.93
CA GLU A 301 -4.05 24.38 -29.09
C GLU A 301 -2.74 25.06 -28.59
N ARG A 302 -2.25 24.68 -27.41
CA ARG A 302 -1.03 25.23 -26.83
C ARG A 302 0.22 24.87 -27.62
N ILE A 303 0.29 23.66 -28.17
CA ILE A 303 1.42 23.21 -29.00
C ILE A 303 1.45 23.99 -30.31
N THR A 304 0.31 24.15 -30.96
CA THR A 304 0.20 24.77 -32.29
C THR A 304 0.12 26.29 -32.26
N ALA A 305 0.00 26.91 -31.09
CA ALA A 305 -0.08 28.38 -30.95
C ALA A 305 1.16 29.12 -31.49
N GLU A 306 2.32 28.46 -31.46
CA GLU A 306 3.57 29.00 -31.94
C GLU A 306 4.21 28.06 -32.95
N PRO A 307 4.49 28.53 -34.17
CA PRO A 307 5.12 27.71 -35.20
C PRO A 307 6.61 27.51 -34.90
N GLY A 308 7.14 26.35 -35.34
CA GLY A 308 8.58 26.03 -35.26
C GLY A 308 8.86 24.71 -34.58
N PRO A 309 10.11 24.24 -34.60
CA PRO A 309 10.49 22.97 -34.00
C PRO A 309 10.29 23.00 -32.51
N THR A 310 9.46 22.04 -32.03
CA THR A 310 9.01 21.93 -30.63
C THR A 310 9.44 20.60 -30.03
N VAL A 311 10.06 20.65 -28.86
CA VAL A 311 10.32 19.52 -27.97
C VAL A 311 9.27 19.52 -26.89
N LEU A 312 8.46 18.45 -26.81
CA LEU A 312 7.46 18.28 -25.77
C LEU A 312 8.06 17.52 -24.59
N ILE A 313 7.87 18.04 -23.39
CA ILE A 313 8.33 17.37 -22.15
C ILE A 313 7.11 17.11 -21.27
N GLY A 314 6.75 15.85 -21.09
CA GLY A 314 5.59 15.43 -20.28
C GLY A 314 5.99 14.66 -19.03
N HIS A 315 5.57 15.15 -17.86
CA HIS A 315 5.75 14.45 -16.59
C HIS A 315 4.51 13.62 -16.24
N SER A 316 4.69 12.33 -15.86
CA SER A 316 3.59 11.52 -15.33
C SER A 316 2.37 11.55 -16.26
N LEU A 317 1.19 11.97 -15.80
CA LEU A 317 -0.03 12.13 -16.60
C LEU A 317 0.14 13.09 -17.79
N GLY A 318 0.99 14.11 -17.67
CA GLY A 318 1.33 14.99 -18.79
C GLY A 318 1.98 14.21 -19.94
N GLY A 319 2.82 13.21 -19.62
CA GLY A 319 3.38 12.28 -20.61
C GLY A 319 2.32 11.41 -21.26
N ILE A 320 1.38 10.84 -20.48
CA ILE A 320 0.26 10.06 -21.00
C ILE A 320 -0.57 10.88 -22.00
N ALA A 321 -0.94 12.11 -21.61
CA ALA A 321 -1.76 12.98 -22.42
C ALA A 321 -1.09 13.38 -23.75
N LEU A 322 0.23 13.59 -23.72
CA LEU A 322 1.00 13.87 -24.93
C LEU A 322 1.11 12.65 -25.85
N VAL A 323 1.40 11.47 -25.31
CA VAL A 323 1.43 10.22 -26.08
C VAL A 323 0.10 9.98 -26.78
N ASP A 324 -1.02 10.08 -26.05
CA ASP A 324 -2.36 9.93 -26.62
C ASP A 324 -2.66 10.98 -27.71
N LEU A 325 -2.33 12.25 -27.45
CA LEU A 325 -2.55 13.33 -28.41
C LEU A 325 -1.82 13.06 -29.71
N LEU A 326 -0.50 12.78 -29.62
CA LEU A 326 0.34 12.58 -30.79
C LEU A 326 -0.04 11.32 -31.55
N ALA A 327 -0.38 10.25 -30.86
CA ALA A 327 -0.80 9.00 -31.49
C ALA A 327 -2.14 9.13 -32.20
N LEU A 328 -3.13 9.78 -31.57
CA LEU A 328 -4.45 10.06 -32.19
C LEU A 328 -4.32 10.95 -33.41
N ALA A 329 -3.50 11.98 -33.38
CA ALA A 329 -3.27 12.89 -34.49
C ALA A 329 -2.58 12.16 -35.66
N ALA A 330 -1.51 11.41 -35.36
CA ALA A 330 -0.78 10.63 -36.35
C ALA A 330 -1.63 9.53 -36.99
N ALA A 331 -2.47 8.83 -36.20
CA ALA A 331 -3.39 7.81 -36.70
C ALA A 331 -4.46 8.36 -37.65
N ARG A 332 -4.85 9.65 -37.51
CA ARG A 332 -5.77 10.34 -38.43
C ARG A 332 -5.08 10.85 -39.71
N GLY A 333 -3.74 10.73 -39.79
CA GLY A 333 -2.96 11.34 -40.87
C GLY A 333 -2.77 12.85 -40.72
N GLU A 334 -3.03 13.41 -39.55
CA GLU A 334 -2.93 14.83 -39.22
C GLU A 334 -1.92 15.03 -38.07
N PRO A 335 -0.62 14.71 -38.27
CA PRO A 335 0.37 14.84 -37.20
C PRO A 335 0.43 16.28 -36.72
N VAL A 336 0.71 16.46 -35.41
CA VAL A 336 0.82 17.77 -34.80
C VAL A 336 2.03 18.51 -35.40
N PRO A 337 1.85 19.66 -36.05
CA PRO A 337 2.93 20.34 -36.78
C PRO A 337 4.05 20.79 -35.84
N GLY A 338 5.29 20.66 -36.31
CA GLY A 338 6.47 21.17 -35.59
C GLY A 338 6.91 20.33 -34.38
N VAL A 339 6.23 19.25 -34.03
CA VAL A 339 6.69 18.39 -32.94
C VAL A 339 7.73 17.41 -33.46
N GLU A 340 8.98 17.60 -33.03
CA GLU A 340 10.12 16.83 -33.47
C GLU A 340 10.54 15.73 -32.45
N LEU A 341 10.36 16.02 -31.16
CA LEU A 341 10.75 15.14 -30.07
C LEU A 341 9.72 15.17 -28.94
N LEU A 342 9.33 13.99 -28.48
CA LEU A 342 8.60 13.80 -27.22
C LEU A 342 9.56 13.26 -26.16
N VAL A 343 9.60 13.90 -24.99
CA VAL A 343 10.29 13.43 -23.79
C VAL A 343 9.24 13.14 -22.73
N THR A 344 9.11 11.89 -22.31
CA THR A 344 8.28 11.54 -21.15
C THR A 344 9.16 11.24 -19.95
N VAL A 345 8.78 11.75 -18.77
CA VAL A 345 9.54 11.61 -17.53
C VAL A 345 8.64 11.03 -16.45
N GLY A 346 8.99 9.87 -15.89
CA GLY A 346 8.19 9.22 -14.86
C GLY A 346 6.75 8.91 -15.32
N SER A 347 6.56 8.47 -16.57
CA SER A 347 5.23 8.32 -17.15
C SER A 347 4.75 6.87 -17.19
N GLN A 348 3.44 6.68 -16.95
CA GLN A 348 2.76 5.40 -17.04
C GLN A 348 2.29 5.08 -18.48
N ALA A 349 2.58 5.90 -19.48
CA ALA A 349 2.10 5.71 -20.84
C ALA A 349 2.43 4.31 -21.41
N PRO A 350 3.64 3.76 -21.24
CA PRO A 350 3.93 2.39 -21.71
C PRO A 350 3.06 1.32 -21.05
N PHE A 351 2.86 1.39 -19.74
CA PHE A 351 2.01 0.45 -19.01
C PHE A 351 0.52 0.57 -19.40
N LEU A 352 0.04 1.79 -19.58
CA LEU A 352 -1.33 2.02 -20.07
C LEU A 352 -1.53 1.50 -21.49
N HIS A 353 -0.48 1.48 -22.31
CA HIS A 353 -0.53 0.81 -23.62
C HIS A 353 -0.74 -0.70 -23.47
N GLU A 354 0.04 -1.38 -22.62
CA GLU A 354 -0.15 -2.82 -22.35
C GLU A 354 -1.55 -3.15 -21.82
N LEU A 355 -2.10 -2.27 -20.97
CA LEU A 355 -3.46 -2.41 -20.46
C LEU A 355 -4.57 -2.10 -21.47
N GLY A 356 -4.23 -1.58 -22.66
CA GLY A 356 -5.23 -1.09 -23.60
C GLY A 356 -5.95 0.18 -23.15
N ALA A 357 -5.35 0.95 -22.25
CA ALA A 357 -5.92 2.13 -21.64
C ALA A 357 -5.46 3.46 -22.26
N LEU A 358 -4.63 3.42 -23.31
CA LEU A 358 -4.32 4.59 -24.13
C LEU A 358 -5.41 4.78 -25.20
N ALA A 359 -5.83 6.02 -25.37
CA ALA A 359 -6.87 6.36 -26.37
C ALA A 359 -6.35 6.33 -27.82
N GLY A 360 -5.06 6.55 -28.02
CA GLY A 360 -4.45 6.73 -29.34
C GLY A 360 -3.78 5.52 -29.97
N ILE A 361 -3.51 4.47 -29.18
CA ILE A 361 -2.74 3.31 -29.65
C ILE A 361 -3.42 2.01 -29.16
N VAL A 362 -3.66 1.10 -30.10
CA VAL A 362 -4.21 -0.22 -29.79
C VAL A 362 -3.09 -1.12 -29.27
N PRO A 363 -3.30 -1.92 -28.21
CA PRO A 363 -2.29 -2.84 -27.69
C PRO A 363 -1.72 -3.77 -28.75
N GLY A 364 -0.41 -3.99 -28.72
CA GLY A 364 0.30 -4.85 -29.68
C GLY A 364 0.48 -4.27 -31.08
N THR A 365 0.05 -3.02 -31.32
CA THR A 365 0.30 -2.35 -32.60
C THR A 365 1.57 -1.48 -32.52
N ARG A 366 2.14 -1.20 -33.68
CA ARG A 366 3.27 -0.27 -33.80
C ARG A 366 2.80 1.17 -33.59
N LEU A 367 3.74 2.05 -33.21
CA LEU A 367 3.47 3.48 -33.25
C LEU A 367 3.06 3.94 -34.65
N PRO A 368 2.09 4.86 -34.79
CA PRO A 368 1.74 5.44 -36.09
C PRO A 368 2.97 6.00 -36.80
N TYR A 369 3.00 5.93 -38.13
CA TYR A 369 4.17 6.32 -38.90
C TYR A 369 4.64 7.75 -38.62
N ALA A 370 3.71 8.67 -38.48
CA ALA A 370 3.99 10.09 -38.22
C ALA A 370 4.14 10.44 -36.73
N PHE A 371 4.27 9.46 -35.83
CA PHE A 371 4.60 9.70 -34.45
C PHE A 371 6.05 10.20 -34.32
N PRO A 372 6.35 11.24 -33.52
CA PRO A 372 7.69 11.78 -33.42
C PRO A 372 8.68 10.82 -32.73
N ARG A 373 9.95 11.20 -32.65
CA ARG A 373 10.91 10.53 -31.79
C ARG A 373 10.46 10.62 -30.34
N TRP A 374 10.69 9.58 -29.55
CA TRP A 374 10.26 9.48 -28.17
C TRP A 374 11.40 9.04 -27.26
N LEU A 375 11.88 9.94 -26.41
CA LEU A 375 12.75 9.64 -25.30
C LEU A 375 11.88 9.42 -24.04
N ASN A 376 11.91 8.21 -23.49
CA ASN A 376 11.20 7.88 -22.25
C ASN A 376 12.20 7.78 -21.10
N VAL A 377 12.02 8.60 -20.07
CA VAL A 377 12.91 8.67 -18.91
C VAL A 377 12.24 8.06 -17.71
N TYR A 378 12.93 7.11 -17.05
CA TYR A 378 12.42 6.39 -15.90
C TYR A 378 13.43 6.28 -14.76
N ASP A 379 12.95 6.01 -13.54
CA ASP A 379 13.74 5.61 -12.37
C ASP A 379 13.19 4.28 -11.84
N ARG A 380 14.04 3.30 -11.60
CA ARG A 380 13.63 1.99 -11.09
C ARG A 380 12.96 2.03 -9.72
N GLN A 381 13.22 3.07 -8.93
CA GLN A 381 12.58 3.27 -7.64
C GLN A 381 11.19 3.93 -7.76
N ASP A 382 10.87 4.47 -8.94
CA ASP A 382 9.61 5.11 -9.22
C ASP A 382 8.58 4.08 -9.73
N VAL A 383 7.68 3.64 -8.86
CA VAL A 383 6.62 2.67 -9.19
C VAL A 383 5.59 3.19 -10.20
N LEU A 384 5.69 4.48 -10.59
CA LEU A 384 4.84 5.10 -11.59
C LEU A 384 5.57 5.33 -12.92
N SER A 385 6.78 4.79 -13.11
CA SER A 385 7.54 4.91 -14.35
C SER A 385 7.78 3.53 -14.99
N TYR A 386 7.63 3.46 -16.29
CA TYR A 386 7.65 2.21 -17.05
C TYR A 386 8.50 2.33 -18.32
N LEU A 387 8.94 1.19 -18.87
CA LEU A 387 9.78 1.12 -20.07
C LEU A 387 8.94 1.18 -21.34
N ALA A 388 9.39 1.96 -22.32
CA ALA A 388 8.74 2.09 -23.61
C ALA A 388 9.34 1.19 -24.69
N GLU A 389 10.67 1.02 -24.73
CA GLU A 389 11.33 0.19 -25.74
C GLU A 389 10.80 -1.26 -25.80
N PRO A 390 10.59 -1.97 -24.67
CA PRO A 390 10.08 -3.33 -24.72
C PRO A 390 8.63 -3.42 -25.24
N VAL A 391 7.88 -2.34 -25.09
CA VAL A 391 6.46 -2.26 -25.50
C VAL A 391 6.35 -1.96 -27.01
N PHE A 392 7.35 -1.28 -27.58
CA PHE A 392 7.47 -0.98 -29.02
C PHE A 392 8.76 -1.57 -29.60
N PRO A 393 8.90 -2.90 -29.60
CA PRO A 393 10.17 -3.56 -29.92
C PRO A 393 10.61 -3.27 -31.35
N GLY A 394 11.87 -2.83 -31.49
CA GLY A 394 12.49 -2.54 -32.78
C GLY A 394 12.01 -1.25 -33.45
N ASP A 395 11.26 -0.39 -32.76
CA ASP A 395 10.97 0.95 -33.29
C ASP A 395 12.15 1.90 -32.98
N PRO A 396 12.90 2.35 -34.00
CA PRO A 396 14.10 3.17 -33.79
C PRO A 396 13.81 4.58 -33.25
N ARG A 397 12.54 4.96 -33.19
CA ARG A 397 12.12 6.27 -32.68
C ARG A 397 11.99 6.27 -31.16
N VAL A 398 11.88 5.10 -30.52
CA VAL A 398 11.67 4.98 -29.07
C VAL A 398 12.98 4.65 -28.40
N SER A 399 13.33 5.38 -27.36
CA SER A 399 14.48 5.10 -26.51
C SER A 399 14.16 5.30 -25.04
N ASP A 400 14.63 4.38 -24.21
CA ASP A 400 14.52 4.44 -22.75
C ASP A 400 15.81 5.00 -22.13
N GLN A 401 15.68 5.82 -21.09
CA GLN A 401 16.81 6.31 -20.31
C GLN A 401 16.53 6.17 -18.81
N GLU A 402 17.38 5.43 -18.13
CA GLU A 402 17.34 5.34 -16.67
C GLU A 402 18.01 6.58 -16.02
N ILE A 403 17.34 7.15 -15.03
CA ILE A 403 17.86 8.21 -14.16
C ILE A 403 17.69 7.75 -12.72
N ALA A 404 18.79 7.54 -12.02
CA ALA A 404 18.76 7.13 -10.61
C ALA A 404 18.72 8.36 -9.69
N SER A 405 17.56 8.68 -9.16
CA SER A 405 17.40 9.78 -8.19
C SER A 405 17.95 9.47 -6.80
N ARG A 406 18.14 8.18 -6.48
CA ARG A 406 18.52 7.66 -5.15
C ARG A 406 17.55 8.05 -4.04
N GLN A 407 16.29 8.30 -4.40
CA GLN A 407 15.21 8.58 -3.46
C GLN A 407 14.20 7.42 -3.45
N PRO A 408 13.60 7.08 -2.30
CA PRO A 408 12.49 6.16 -2.26
C PRO A 408 11.22 6.79 -2.84
N PHE A 409 10.26 5.95 -3.28
CA PHE A 409 8.93 6.41 -3.63
C PHE A 409 8.20 6.97 -2.38
N PRO A 410 7.45 8.08 -2.47
CA PRO A 410 7.09 8.83 -3.68
C PRO A 410 8.07 9.95 -4.08
N ALA A 411 9.12 10.20 -3.31
CA ALA A 411 10.04 11.32 -3.57
C ALA A 411 10.78 11.18 -4.91
N CYS A 412 11.13 9.95 -5.34
CA CYS A 412 11.78 9.68 -6.62
C CYS A 412 10.96 10.20 -7.81
N HIS A 413 9.62 10.12 -7.75
CA HIS A 413 8.71 10.54 -8.82
C HIS A 413 8.81 12.05 -9.18
N SER A 414 9.30 12.87 -8.26
CA SER A 414 9.51 14.30 -8.49
C SER A 414 10.99 14.69 -8.59
N ALA A 415 11.92 13.76 -8.27
CA ALA A 415 13.33 14.06 -8.15
C ALA A 415 14.08 14.17 -9.49
N TYR A 416 13.48 13.73 -10.58
CA TYR A 416 14.05 13.84 -11.95
C TYR A 416 14.53 15.25 -12.28
N TRP A 417 13.76 16.27 -11.93
CA TRP A 417 13.99 17.67 -12.32
C TRP A 417 15.22 18.30 -11.68
N LYS A 418 15.78 17.65 -10.65
CA LYS A 418 17.03 18.07 -10.00
C LYS A 418 18.24 17.32 -10.53
N GLN A 419 18.07 16.31 -11.39
CA GLN A 419 19.15 15.50 -11.94
C GLN A 419 19.73 16.15 -13.19
N ASP A 420 21.02 16.47 -13.17
CA ASP A 420 21.71 17.05 -14.30
C ASP A 420 21.78 16.10 -15.50
N SER A 421 21.83 14.80 -15.23
CA SER A 421 21.79 13.72 -16.23
C SER A 421 20.52 13.72 -17.08
N LEU A 422 19.35 14.14 -16.53
CA LEU A 422 18.13 14.32 -17.31
C LEU A 422 18.33 15.31 -18.43
N TYR A 423 18.84 16.49 -18.10
CA TYR A 423 19.02 17.58 -19.09
C TYR A 423 20.13 17.27 -20.07
N ALA A 424 21.20 16.58 -19.63
CA ALA A 424 22.25 16.08 -20.53
C ALA A 424 21.69 15.09 -21.56
N ARG A 425 20.80 14.20 -21.13
CA ARG A 425 20.16 13.23 -22.05
C ARG A 425 19.17 13.92 -23.00
N ILE A 426 18.44 14.93 -22.53
CA ILE A 426 17.56 15.74 -23.40
C ILE A 426 18.42 16.45 -24.47
N GLU A 427 19.55 17.05 -24.09
CA GLU A 427 20.48 17.72 -25.01
C GLU A 427 20.97 16.73 -26.09
N GLN A 428 21.37 15.54 -25.70
CA GLN A 428 21.77 14.50 -26.62
C GLN A 428 20.62 14.10 -27.57
N ALA A 429 19.39 13.94 -27.06
CA ALA A 429 18.25 13.57 -27.87
C ALA A 429 17.85 14.66 -28.87
N VAL A 430 17.97 15.92 -28.49
CA VAL A 430 17.78 17.08 -29.40
C VAL A 430 18.83 17.05 -30.53
N ALA A 431 20.10 16.78 -30.20
CA ALA A 431 21.15 16.64 -31.21
C ALA A 431 20.94 15.44 -32.14
N GLU A 432 20.54 14.30 -31.59
CA GLU A 432 20.20 13.07 -32.37
C GLU A 432 18.99 13.27 -33.30
N ALA A 433 18.09 14.16 -32.95
CA ALA A 433 16.91 14.50 -33.74
C ALA A 433 17.17 15.64 -34.75
N GLU A 434 18.41 16.18 -34.80
CA GLU A 434 18.82 17.27 -35.68
C GLU A 434 17.93 18.52 -35.56
N ILE A 435 17.43 18.81 -34.36
CA ILE A 435 16.56 19.94 -34.08
C ILE A 435 17.42 21.19 -33.90
N GLY A 436 17.42 22.05 -34.90
CA GLY A 436 18.20 23.28 -34.95
C GLY A 436 17.44 24.56 -34.52
#